data_ce3336aae7afc74a963b252fda70c132
#
_entry.id   ce3336aae7afc74a963b252fda70c132
#
_cell.length_a   1.000
_cell.length_b   1.000
_cell.length_c   1.000
_cell.angle_alpha   90.00
_cell.angle_beta   90.00
_cell.angle_gamma   90.00
#
_symmetry.space_group_name_H-M   'P 1'
#
loop_
_entity.id
_entity.type
_entity.pdbx_description
1 polymer ?
#
loop_
_entity_poly.entity_id
_entity_poly.type
_entity_poly.pdbx_seq_one_letter_code
_entity_poly.pdbx_strand_id
1 'polypeptide(L)'
;MRTSPTKIPARSGSSARRNLQVIVQNYNSVLTLSHLYHSSDALLVHENDVIHKICAQLMNIKQISFRDVNQVIAHQLGSVFQPAHPAGGGSGYSRNPLGDLMETLVPHPEFRMLGLRNIPQMPESSLPYSTFSWPGLLKHLRQMLIANAQMEEGIDWQVRPPHAGSSIPSTNKPLHFNTSIANLLVLRGKDVHSVDLGSFQDPSLYTSWLNPQEAFNAWKTPRAFNKYEKSAALVSNSQFLLKPLDSIVGKAWNMFASKAYLHQYTKFGIQEEDFLDCFTTLEQVISSYTNL
;
A
#
# COMPACT_ATOMS: atom_id res chain seq x y z
N MET A 1 -29.37 49.76 -35.88
CA MET A 1 -29.65 49.07 -34.62
C MET A 1 -28.64 47.95 -34.50
N ARG A 2 -27.65 48.10 -33.60
CA ARG A 2 -26.63 47.09 -33.30
C ARG A 2 -27.05 46.40 -32.01
N THR A 3 -27.30 45.13 -32.09
CA THR A 3 -27.56 44.26 -30.91
C THR A 3 -26.22 43.75 -30.38
N SER A 4 -25.87 44.12 -29.16
CA SER A 4 -24.72 43.63 -28.42
C SER A 4 -24.97 42.22 -27.89
N PRO A 5 -23.95 41.32 -27.87
CA PRO A 5 -24.13 39.97 -27.33
C PRO A 5 -24.08 39.98 -25.78
N THR A 6 -25.08 39.40 -25.19
CA THR A 6 -25.21 39.17 -23.77
C THR A 6 -24.09 38.25 -23.27
N LYS A 7 -23.24 38.74 -22.36
CA LYS A 7 -22.24 37.95 -21.62
C LYS A 7 -22.93 37.01 -20.65
N ILE A 8 -22.78 35.72 -20.84
CA ILE A 8 -23.13 34.68 -19.87
C ILE A 8 -22.05 34.72 -18.75
N PRO A 9 -22.40 34.87 -17.48
CA PRO A 9 -21.41 34.85 -16.39
C PRO A 9 -20.85 33.44 -16.25
N ALA A 10 -19.51 33.32 -16.32
CA ALA A 10 -18.81 32.10 -15.98
C ALA A 10 -19.04 31.75 -14.52
N ARG A 11 -19.84 30.73 -14.24
CA ARG A 11 -19.99 30.13 -12.91
C ARG A 11 -18.63 29.57 -12.48
N SER A 12 -18.12 30.10 -11.40
CA SER A 12 -16.95 29.59 -10.66
C SER A 12 -17.21 28.15 -10.18
N GLY A 13 -16.77 27.16 -10.98
CA GLY A 13 -16.98 25.73 -10.73
C GLY A 13 -15.84 25.10 -9.96
N SER A 14 -15.43 25.60 -8.78
CA SER A 14 -14.34 25.00 -8.02
C SER A 14 -14.74 24.19 -6.78
N SER A 15 -16.02 24.17 -6.38
CA SER A 15 -16.45 23.39 -5.21
C SER A 15 -17.27 22.12 -5.53
N ALA A 16 -17.77 21.97 -6.76
CA ALA A 16 -18.64 20.84 -7.13
C ALA A 16 -17.91 19.54 -7.54
N ARG A 17 -16.58 19.56 -7.73
CA ARG A 17 -15.83 18.36 -8.13
C ARG A 17 -15.36 17.46 -6.98
N ARG A 18 -15.56 17.86 -5.73
CA ARG A 18 -15.09 17.09 -4.56
C ARG A 18 -16.04 16.00 -4.08
N ASN A 19 -17.24 15.87 -4.64
CA ASN A 19 -18.26 14.94 -4.15
C ASN A 19 -18.94 14.11 -5.23
N LEU A 20 -18.25 13.78 -6.32
CA LEU A 20 -18.66 12.68 -7.20
C LEU A 20 -18.08 11.35 -6.69
N GLN A 21 -18.24 11.07 -5.41
CA GLN A 21 -18.22 9.68 -4.96
C GLN A 21 -19.41 9.00 -5.65
N VAL A 22 -19.10 8.04 -6.51
CA VAL A 22 -20.15 7.19 -7.09
C VAL A 22 -20.85 6.52 -5.92
N ILE A 23 -22.17 6.74 -5.76
CA ILE A 23 -22.94 6.27 -4.59
C ILE A 23 -22.73 4.77 -4.35
N VAL A 24 -22.58 4.00 -5.43
CA VAL A 24 -22.37 2.54 -5.41
C VAL A 24 -20.89 2.12 -5.36
N GLN A 25 -19.97 3.03 -5.05
CA GLN A 25 -18.51 2.76 -5.05
C GLN A 25 -18.13 1.56 -4.16
N ASN A 26 -18.76 1.43 -2.99
CA ASN A 26 -18.45 0.34 -2.06
C ASN A 26 -18.87 -1.02 -2.65
N TYR A 27 -20.02 -1.11 -3.34
CA TYR A 27 -20.41 -2.32 -4.06
C TYR A 27 -19.40 -2.67 -5.16
N ASN A 28 -19.03 -1.68 -5.98
CA ASN A 28 -18.05 -1.90 -7.04
C ASN A 28 -16.72 -2.38 -6.45
N SER A 29 -16.30 -1.85 -5.31
CA SER A 29 -15.07 -2.26 -4.63
C SER A 29 -15.15 -3.71 -4.13
N VAL A 30 -16.25 -4.10 -3.48
CA VAL A 30 -16.45 -5.47 -2.97
C VAL A 30 -16.45 -6.47 -4.14
N LEU A 31 -17.27 -6.23 -5.16
CA LEU A 31 -17.36 -7.11 -6.34
C LEU A 31 -16.00 -7.23 -7.04
N THR A 32 -15.32 -6.11 -7.28
CA THR A 32 -14.02 -6.10 -7.97
C THR A 32 -12.93 -6.79 -7.14
N LEU A 33 -12.81 -6.49 -5.86
CA LEU A 33 -11.77 -7.07 -5.00
C LEU A 33 -11.97 -8.58 -4.82
N SER A 34 -13.20 -9.05 -4.64
CA SER A 34 -13.49 -10.48 -4.54
C SER A 34 -13.09 -11.22 -5.82
N HIS A 35 -13.49 -10.73 -6.98
CA HIS A 35 -13.14 -11.35 -8.26
C HIS A 35 -11.63 -11.31 -8.55
N LEU A 36 -10.96 -10.19 -8.27
CA LEU A 36 -9.52 -10.08 -8.41
C LEU A 36 -8.79 -11.03 -7.45
N TYR A 37 -9.29 -11.18 -6.22
CA TYR A 37 -8.70 -12.09 -5.25
C TYR A 37 -8.69 -13.54 -5.72
N HIS A 38 -9.73 -13.98 -6.39
CA HIS A 38 -9.79 -15.33 -6.96
C HIS A 38 -8.98 -15.51 -8.25
N SER A 39 -8.91 -14.47 -9.08
CA SER A 39 -8.33 -14.56 -10.43
C SER A 39 -6.86 -14.17 -10.53
N SER A 40 -6.26 -13.59 -9.46
CA SER A 40 -4.89 -13.10 -9.48
C SER A 40 -4.00 -13.88 -8.52
N ASP A 41 -2.71 -14.02 -8.86
CA ASP A 41 -1.72 -14.64 -7.99
C ASP A 41 -1.31 -13.71 -6.84
N ALA A 42 -1.29 -12.38 -7.07
CA ALA A 42 -1.12 -11.36 -6.05
C ALA A 42 -1.85 -10.07 -6.40
N LEU A 43 -2.22 -9.30 -5.38
CA LEU A 43 -2.87 -8.01 -5.51
C LEU A 43 -2.03 -6.93 -4.84
N LEU A 44 -1.44 -6.05 -5.64
CA LEU A 44 -0.79 -4.85 -5.11
C LEU A 44 -1.83 -3.74 -4.97
N VAL A 45 -2.12 -3.35 -3.73
CA VAL A 45 -3.20 -2.43 -3.41
C VAL A 45 -2.66 -1.07 -2.98
N HIS A 46 -3.21 -0.01 -3.59
CA HIS A 46 -2.95 1.38 -3.23
C HIS A 46 -4.25 2.06 -2.78
N GLU A 47 -4.17 2.80 -1.68
CA GLU A 47 -5.28 3.62 -1.19
C GLU A 47 -5.21 5.02 -1.80
N ASN A 48 -6.22 5.41 -2.58
CA ASN A 48 -6.27 6.74 -3.21
C ASN A 48 -6.16 7.88 -2.19
N ASP A 49 -6.78 7.74 -1.01
CA ASP A 49 -6.74 8.76 0.05
C ASP A 49 -5.32 8.95 0.59
N VAL A 50 -4.53 7.88 0.69
CA VAL A 50 -3.12 7.94 1.09
C VAL A 50 -2.29 8.63 0.00
N ILE A 51 -2.47 8.25 -1.26
CA ILE A 51 -1.75 8.89 -2.38
C ILE A 51 -2.09 10.39 -2.46
N HIS A 52 -3.35 10.76 -2.26
CA HIS A 52 -3.75 12.18 -2.16
C HIS A 52 -3.05 12.93 -1.03
N LYS A 53 -2.92 12.30 0.15
CA LYS A 53 -2.18 12.88 1.29
C LYS A 53 -0.70 13.03 0.95
N ILE A 54 -0.07 12.04 0.31
CA ILE A 54 1.33 12.14 -0.16
C ILE A 54 1.48 13.34 -1.11
N CYS A 55 0.60 13.49 -2.10
CA CYS A 55 0.62 14.64 -3.01
C CYS A 55 0.47 15.97 -2.28
N ALA A 56 -0.46 16.08 -1.32
CA ALA A 56 -0.75 17.31 -0.62
C ALA A 56 0.33 17.69 0.39
N GLN A 57 0.74 16.77 1.25
CA GLN A 57 1.58 17.03 2.42
C GLN A 57 3.06 16.88 2.09
N LEU A 58 3.44 15.78 1.46
CA LEU A 58 4.85 15.48 1.19
C LEU A 58 5.35 16.11 -0.11
N MET A 59 4.54 16.13 -1.17
CA MET A 59 4.90 16.76 -2.45
C MET A 59 4.49 18.22 -2.55
N ASN A 60 3.77 18.77 -1.55
CA ASN A 60 3.31 20.16 -1.49
C ASN A 60 2.51 20.61 -2.72
N ILE A 61 1.67 19.74 -3.27
CA ILE A 61 0.86 20.02 -4.46
C ILE A 61 -0.48 20.63 -4.01
N LYS A 62 -0.73 21.90 -4.35
CA LYS A 62 -1.94 22.63 -3.93
C LYS A 62 -3.21 22.18 -4.67
N GLN A 63 -3.10 21.81 -5.94
CA GLN A 63 -4.22 21.36 -6.77
C GLN A 63 -3.85 19.99 -7.36
N ILE A 64 -4.31 18.94 -6.70
CA ILE A 64 -3.98 17.56 -7.05
C ILE A 64 -4.83 17.14 -8.25
N SER A 65 -4.18 16.71 -9.32
CA SER A 65 -4.79 16.13 -10.52
C SER A 65 -4.60 14.60 -10.54
N PHE A 66 -5.35 13.90 -11.39
CA PHE A 66 -5.12 12.48 -11.65
C PHE A 66 -3.69 12.19 -12.14
N ARG A 67 -3.07 13.15 -12.85
CA ARG A 67 -1.68 13.02 -13.29
C ARG A 67 -0.72 12.94 -12.11
N ASP A 68 -0.93 13.77 -11.09
CA ASP A 68 -0.07 13.79 -9.89
C ASP A 68 -0.22 12.49 -9.10
N VAL A 69 -1.45 12.02 -8.92
CA VAL A 69 -1.74 10.73 -8.28
C VAL A 69 -1.05 9.59 -9.04
N ASN A 70 -1.24 9.53 -10.37
CA ASN A 70 -0.63 8.50 -11.20
C ASN A 70 0.90 8.59 -11.21
N GLN A 71 1.49 9.79 -11.10
CA GLN A 71 2.93 9.97 -11.00
C GLN A 71 3.50 9.39 -9.70
N VAL A 72 2.82 9.59 -8.58
CA VAL A 72 3.23 8.98 -7.30
C VAL A 72 3.13 7.45 -7.38
N ILE A 73 2.03 6.91 -7.91
CA ILE A 73 1.85 5.46 -8.08
C ILE A 73 2.94 4.90 -9.02
N ALA A 74 3.20 5.54 -10.15
CA ALA A 74 4.22 5.12 -11.10
C ALA A 74 5.63 5.17 -10.49
N HIS A 75 5.92 6.17 -9.63
CA HIS A 75 7.15 6.24 -8.87
C HIS A 75 7.27 5.07 -7.89
N GLN A 76 6.22 4.76 -7.14
CA GLN A 76 6.20 3.63 -6.22
C GLN A 76 6.42 2.30 -6.95
N LEU A 77 5.68 2.03 -8.02
CA LEU A 77 5.83 0.82 -8.83
C LEU A 77 7.22 0.73 -9.46
N GLY A 78 7.72 1.83 -10.04
CA GLY A 78 9.05 1.90 -10.63
C GLY A 78 10.17 1.62 -9.63
N SER A 79 10.00 2.01 -8.35
CA SER A 79 10.99 1.75 -7.31
C SER A 79 11.20 0.25 -7.03
N VAL A 80 10.21 -0.58 -7.33
CA VAL A 80 10.26 -2.04 -7.16
C VAL A 80 10.56 -2.75 -8.47
N PHE A 81 9.79 -2.45 -9.53
CA PHE A 81 9.83 -3.22 -10.78
C PHE A 81 11.01 -2.89 -11.70
N GLN A 82 11.74 -1.79 -11.48
CA GLN A 82 12.99 -1.61 -12.19
C GLN A 82 14.04 -2.64 -11.72
N PRO A 83 14.94 -3.11 -12.62
CA PRO A 83 15.89 -4.16 -12.30
C PRO A 83 16.75 -3.87 -11.06
N ALA A 84 16.84 -4.84 -10.16
CA ALA A 84 17.73 -4.88 -9.01
C ALA A 84 18.17 -6.33 -8.79
N HIS A 85 19.25 -6.55 -8.02
CA HIS A 85 19.80 -7.87 -7.78
C HIS A 85 19.43 -8.39 -6.39
N PRO A 86 19.10 -9.68 -6.21
CA PRO A 86 18.99 -10.29 -4.90
C PRO A 86 20.26 -10.08 -4.07
N ALA A 87 20.11 -9.76 -2.80
CA ALA A 87 21.22 -9.61 -1.88
C ALA A 87 21.77 -11.01 -1.55
N GLY A 88 22.97 -11.32 -2.02
CA GLY A 88 23.62 -12.65 -1.85
C GLY A 88 23.58 -13.54 -3.09
N GLY A 89 22.95 -13.12 -4.17
CA GLY A 89 22.97 -13.81 -5.46
C GLY A 89 24.17 -13.41 -6.31
N GLY A 90 24.58 -14.32 -7.23
CA GLY A 90 25.62 -14.04 -8.22
C GLY A 90 25.25 -12.86 -9.14
N SER A 91 26.19 -12.39 -9.94
CA SER A 91 26.12 -11.16 -10.75
C SER A 91 25.08 -11.15 -11.90
N GLY A 92 24.11 -12.06 -11.92
CA GLY A 92 23.07 -12.16 -12.94
C GLY A 92 21.74 -11.54 -12.52
N TYR A 93 21.05 -10.86 -13.46
CA TYR A 93 19.64 -10.50 -13.27
C TYR A 93 18.80 -11.77 -13.30
N SER A 94 17.77 -11.83 -12.45
CA SER A 94 16.78 -12.89 -12.55
C SER A 94 16.16 -12.94 -13.94
N ARG A 95 15.95 -14.15 -14.45
CA ARG A 95 15.22 -14.36 -15.71
C ARG A 95 13.72 -14.12 -15.57
N ASN A 96 13.21 -14.23 -14.34
CA ASN A 96 11.79 -14.01 -14.01
C ASN A 96 11.64 -13.20 -12.73
N PRO A 97 11.88 -11.88 -12.76
CA PRO A 97 11.78 -11.01 -11.56
C PRO A 97 10.40 -11.02 -10.90
N LEU A 98 9.33 -11.20 -11.69
CA LEU A 98 7.97 -11.30 -11.15
C LEU A 98 7.76 -12.63 -10.43
N GLY A 99 8.28 -13.74 -10.98
CA GLY A 99 8.25 -15.04 -10.30
C GLY A 99 8.98 -15.02 -8.97
N ASP A 100 10.19 -14.46 -8.93
CA ASP A 100 10.98 -14.33 -7.69
C ASP A 100 10.27 -13.44 -6.66
N LEU A 101 9.60 -12.38 -7.10
CA LEU A 101 8.81 -11.52 -6.24
C LEU A 101 7.62 -12.28 -5.65
N MET A 102 6.93 -13.06 -6.48
CA MET A 102 5.78 -13.86 -6.06
C MET A 102 6.18 -14.95 -5.08
N GLU A 103 7.24 -15.70 -5.39
CA GLU A 103 7.79 -16.75 -4.52
C GLU A 103 8.16 -16.20 -3.14
N THR A 104 8.74 -15.00 -3.09
CA THR A 104 9.09 -14.34 -1.82
C THR A 104 7.87 -13.85 -1.06
N LEU A 105 6.93 -13.19 -1.74
CA LEU A 105 5.87 -12.40 -1.08
C LEU A 105 4.56 -13.15 -0.88
N VAL A 106 4.33 -14.24 -1.62
CA VAL A 106 3.10 -15.03 -1.54
C VAL A 106 3.43 -16.49 -1.20
N PRO A 107 3.94 -16.76 0.01
CA PRO A 107 4.31 -18.13 0.41
C PRO A 107 3.10 -19.04 0.56
N HIS A 108 1.91 -18.49 0.70
CA HIS A 108 0.65 -19.24 0.82
C HIS A 108 -0.45 -18.59 -0.03
N PRO A 109 -1.22 -19.37 -0.81
CA PRO A 109 -2.21 -18.84 -1.75
C PRO A 109 -3.39 -18.11 -1.10
N GLU A 110 -3.62 -18.26 0.17
CA GLU A 110 -4.64 -17.53 0.94
C GLU A 110 -4.23 -16.09 1.24
N PHE A 111 -2.94 -15.77 1.19
CA PHE A 111 -2.41 -14.46 1.53
C PHE A 111 -1.75 -13.82 0.30
N ARG A 112 -2.51 -13.08 -0.50
CA ARG A 112 -2.05 -12.49 -1.77
C ARG A 112 -2.13 -10.97 -1.84
N MET A 113 -2.43 -10.30 -0.71
CA MET A 113 -2.52 -8.84 -0.68
C MET A 113 -1.20 -8.21 -0.31
N LEU A 114 -0.68 -7.38 -1.22
CA LEU A 114 0.61 -6.73 -1.10
C LEU A 114 0.44 -5.23 -0.95
N GLY A 115 1.17 -4.66 0.01
CA GLY A 115 1.31 -3.22 0.19
C GLY A 115 2.70 -2.75 -0.20
N LEU A 116 2.79 -1.52 -0.69
CA LEU A 116 4.04 -0.90 -1.09
C LEU A 116 4.28 0.39 -0.30
N ARG A 117 5.47 0.50 0.26
CA ARG A 117 5.99 1.72 0.89
C ARG A 117 7.32 2.09 0.25
N ASN A 118 7.55 3.36 0.02
CA ASN A 118 8.83 3.84 -0.51
C ASN A 118 9.28 5.10 0.22
N ILE A 119 10.55 5.28 0.33
CA ILE A 119 11.21 6.46 0.90
C ILE A 119 12.48 6.80 0.10
N PRO A 120 12.86 8.09 0.08
CA PRO A 120 12.17 9.25 0.64
C PRO A 120 10.95 9.66 -0.19
N GLN A 121 10.00 10.34 0.46
CA GLN A 121 8.80 10.90 -0.16
C GLN A 121 8.89 12.43 -0.06
N MET A 122 9.47 13.10 -1.04
CA MET A 122 9.66 14.55 -1.02
C MET A 122 9.61 15.15 -2.42
N PRO A 123 9.32 16.46 -2.55
CA PRO A 123 9.35 17.13 -3.83
C PRO A 123 10.77 17.26 -4.37
N GLU A 124 10.91 17.26 -5.69
CA GLU A 124 12.21 17.38 -6.38
C GLU A 124 13.00 18.63 -5.93
N SER A 125 12.30 19.72 -5.63
CA SER A 125 12.89 20.96 -5.16
C SER A 125 13.62 20.83 -3.82
N SER A 126 13.29 19.84 -3.00
CA SER A 126 13.92 19.60 -1.69
C SER A 126 15.14 18.70 -1.77
N LEU A 127 15.36 18.00 -2.88
CA LEU A 127 16.46 17.05 -3.05
C LEU A 127 17.86 17.66 -2.84
N PRO A 128 18.19 18.87 -3.37
CA PRO A 128 19.51 19.44 -3.20
C PRO A 128 19.88 19.78 -1.74
N TYR A 129 18.87 19.92 -0.89
CA TYR A 129 19.03 20.29 0.53
C TYR A 129 18.92 19.10 1.47
N SER A 130 18.73 17.90 0.93
CA SER A 130 18.48 16.70 1.73
C SER A 130 19.66 15.74 1.62
N THR A 131 20.06 15.19 2.77
CA THR A 131 21.08 14.13 2.85
C THR A 131 20.44 12.87 3.42
N PHE A 132 20.71 11.74 2.78
CA PHE A 132 20.12 10.46 3.18
C PHE A 132 21.21 9.51 3.68
N SER A 133 21.01 8.96 4.87
CA SER A 133 21.81 7.86 5.39
C SER A 133 21.00 6.56 5.35
N TRP A 134 21.66 5.43 5.05
CA TRP A 134 20.99 4.13 5.05
C TRP A 134 20.35 3.79 6.39
N PRO A 135 21.02 3.97 7.55
CA PRO A 135 20.40 3.71 8.83
C PRO A 135 19.14 4.56 9.09
N GLY A 136 19.17 5.84 8.67
CA GLY A 136 18.02 6.73 8.81
C GLY A 136 16.82 6.26 7.96
N LEU A 137 17.06 6.00 6.67
CA LEU A 137 16.00 5.49 5.76
C LEU A 137 15.42 4.18 6.29
N LEU A 138 16.25 3.21 6.62
CA LEU A 138 15.78 1.90 7.08
C LEU A 138 15.03 1.97 8.41
N LYS A 139 15.47 2.83 9.34
CA LYS A 139 14.75 3.08 10.59
C LYS A 139 13.35 3.62 10.34
N HIS A 140 13.20 4.60 9.45
CA HIS A 140 11.90 5.16 9.07
C HIS A 140 11.02 4.11 8.40
N LEU A 141 11.55 3.41 7.40
CA LEU A 141 10.80 2.41 6.63
C LEU A 141 10.33 1.23 7.51
N ARG A 142 11.19 0.78 8.45
CA ARG A 142 10.82 -0.23 9.44
C ARG A 142 9.71 0.27 10.35
N GLN A 143 9.76 1.51 10.82
CA GLN A 143 8.70 2.05 11.65
C GLN A 143 7.40 2.25 10.88
N MET A 144 7.46 2.63 9.60
CA MET A 144 6.28 2.65 8.72
C MET A 144 5.62 1.26 8.62
N LEU A 145 6.42 0.20 8.50
CA LEU A 145 5.92 -1.18 8.50
C LEU A 145 5.21 -1.51 9.82
N ILE A 146 5.88 -1.30 10.93
CA ILE A 146 5.43 -1.63 12.29
C ILE A 146 4.13 -0.90 12.65
N ALA A 147 4.11 0.42 12.42
CA ALA A 147 2.98 1.28 12.75
C ALA A 147 1.89 1.29 11.67
N ASN A 148 2.04 0.48 10.63
CA ASN A 148 1.14 0.47 9.47
C ASN A 148 0.97 1.85 8.81
N ALA A 149 2.02 2.68 8.80
CA ALA A 149 2.03 3.96 8.11
C ALA A 149 2.37 3.78 6.63
N GLN A 150 1.69 4.54 5.77
CA GLN A 150 1.92 4.55 4.32
C GLN A 150 2.71 5.79 3.87
N MET A 151 2.87 6.77 4.77
CA MET A 151 3.60 8.02 4.55
C MET A 151 4.69 8.19 5.59
N GLU A 152 5.74 8.96 5.25
CA GLU A 152 6.81 9.33 6.19
C GLU A 152 6.33 10.30 7.28
N GLU A 153 5.31 11.10 7.01
CA GLU A 153 4.75 12.04 7.97
C GLU A 153 3.68 11.35 8.84
N GLY A 154 3.70 11.67 10.14
CA GLY A 154 2.71 11.12 11.09
C GLY A 154 2.97 9.68 11.52
N ILE A 155 4.19 9.17 11.35
CA ILE A 155 4.57 7.84 11.84
C ILE A 155 4.46 7.80 13.37
N ASP A 156 3.72 6.81 13.88
CA ASP A 156 3.70 6.55 15.32
C ASP A 156 4.96 5.81 15.76
N TRP A 157 5.81 6.50 16.49
CA TRP A 157 7.07 5.99 17.01
C TRP A 157 6.92 5.22 18.33
N GLN A 158 5.72 5.16 18.91
CA GLN A 158 5.45 4.43 20.14
C GLN A 158 5.13 2.94 19.89
N VAL A 159 4.64 2.62 18.70
CA VAL A 159 4.37 1.22 18.29
C VAL A 159 5.66 0.42 18.30
N ARG A 160 5.64 -0.72 18.97
CA ARG A 160 6.76 -1.67 19.07
C ARG A 160 6.29 -3.07 18.70
N PRO A 161 7.19 -3.92 18.14
CA PRO A 161 6.90 -5.34 18.02
C PRO A 161 6.63 -5.96 19.38
N PRO A 162 5.75 -6.96 19.46
CA PRO A 162 5.55 -7.72 20.69
C PRO A 162 6.87 -8.38 21.08
N HIS A 163 7.36 -8.12 22.31
CA HIS A 163 8.52 -8.84 22.82
C HIS A 163 8.10 -10.25 23.20
N ALA A 164 8.85 -11.26 22.76
CA ALA A 164 8.68 -12.63 23.20
C ALA A 164 8.81 -12.69 24.72
N GLY A 165 7.67 -12.83 25.42
CA GLY A 165 7.62 -12.93 26.89
C GLY A 165 6.92 -11.80 27.63
N SER A 166 6.47 -10.72 26.99
CA SER A 166 5.71 -9.67 27.67
C SER A 166 4.20 -9.94 27.58
N SER A 167 3.64 -10.54 28.62
CA SER A 167 2.21 -10.83 28.76
C SER A 167 1.37 -9.66 29.32
N ILE A 168 1.82 -8.40 29.19
CA ILE A 168 1.08 -7.28 29.77
C ILE A 168 0.97 -6.13 28.75
N PRO A 169 -0.20 -5.87 28.16
CA PRO A 169 -0.49 -4.57 27.58
C PRO A 169 -0.80 -3.59 28.73
N SER A 170 0.15 -2.78 29.10
CA SER A 170 0.01 -1.84 30.23
C SER A 170 -0.68 -0.51 29.87
N THR A 171 -1.42 -0.42 28.79
CA THR A 171 -2.23 0.77 28.46
C THR A 171 -3.52 0.38 27.76
N ASN A 172 -4.62 1.04 28.13
CA ASN A 172 -6.00 0.80 27.67
C ASN A 172 -6.29 1.06 26.17
N LYS A 173 -5.29 1.10 25.31
CA LYS A 173 -5.40 1.08 23.84
C LYS A 173 -4.47 -0.01 23.32
N PRO A 174 -4.98 -1.04 22.62
CA PRO A 174 -4.11 -1.95 21.91
C PRO A 174 -3.34 -1.15 20.85
N LEU A 175 -2.04 -0.93 21.06
CA LEU A 175 -1.15 -0.45 20.01
C LEU A 175 -1.17 -1.50 18.91
N HIS A 176 -1.82 -1.19 17.80
CA HIS A 176 -2.01 -2.14 16.72
C HIS A 176 -0.70 -2.30 15.95
N PHE A 177 0.05 -3.32 16.31
CA PHE A 177 1.22 -3.74 15.58
C PHE A 177 0.80 -4.40 14.25
N ASN A 178 1.52 -4.11 13.16
CA ASN A 178 1.27 -4.70 11.85
C ASN A 178 2.16 -5.93 11.66
N THR A 179 1.59 -7.12 11.82
CA THR A 179 2.29 -8.39 11.58
C THR A 179 2.46 -8.62 10.09
N SER A 180 3.64 -9.08 9.69
CA SER A 180 3.97 -9.44 8.31
C SER A 180 4.02 -10.94 8.11
N ILE A 181 3.64 -11.39 6.93
CA ILE A 181 3.92 -12.75 6.43
C ILE A 181 5.27 -12.74 5.74
N ALA A 182 5.44 -11.83 4.78
CA ALA A 182 6.67 -11.71 4.01
C ALA A 182 6.97 -10.27 3.63
N ASN A 183 8.24 -9.93 3.52
CA ASN A 183 8.73 -8.61 3.15
C ASN A 183 9.84 -8.70 2.11
N LEU A 184 9.74 -7.87 1.07
CA LEU A 184 10.80 -7.66 0.09
C LEU A 184 11.28 -6.21 0.17
N LEU A 185 12.55 -6.01 0.50
CA LEU A 185 13.18 -4.71 0.58
C LEU A 185 14.03 -4.44 -0.66
N VAL A 186 13.75 -3.38 -1.39
CA VAL A 186 14.50 -2.97 -2.58
C VAL A 186 15.29 -1.71 -2.29
N LEU A 187 16.61 -1.79 -2.35
CA LEU A 187 17.54 -0.71 -2.04
C LEU A 187 18.24 -0.22 -3.31
N ARG A 188 18.23 1.09 -3.53
CA ARG A 188 18.81 1.72 -4.72
C ARG A 188 19.68 2.91 -4.34
N GLY A 189 20.90 2.92 -4.82
CA GLY A 189 21.80 4.07 -4.66
C GLY A 189 23.19 3.71 -4.16
N LYS A 190 23.92 4.77 -3.80
CA LYS A 190 25.32 4.70 -3.40
C LYS A 190 25.49 3.90 -2.11
N ASP A 191 26.60 3.16 -2.03
CA ASP A 191 27.04 2.37 -0.86
C ASP A 191 26.00 1.31 -0.40
N VAL A 192 25.14 0.83 -1.32
CA VAL A 192 24.05 -0.10 -1.02
C VAL A 192 24.52 -1.47 -0.52
N HIS A 193 25.72 -1.89 -0.88
CA HIS A 193 26.25 -3.21 -0.52
C HIS A 193 26.67 -3.32 0.96
N SER A 194 27.04 -2.19 1.60
CA SER A 194 27.42 -2.13 3.01
C SER A 194 26.26 -1.97 3.99
N VAL A 195 25.03 -2.02 3.49
CA VAL A 195 23.82 -1.77 4.29
C VAL A 195 23.52 -2.97 5.19
N ASP A 196 23.38 -2.70 6.48
CA ASP A 196 22.88 -3.67 7.46
C ASP A 196 21.37 -3.84 7.34
N LEU A 197 20.92 -5.08 7.22
CA LEU A 197 19.52 -5.47 7.07
C LEU A 197 18.95 -6.17 8.30
N GLY A 198 19.75 -6.36 9.36
CA GLY A 198 19.36 -7.13 10.54
C GLY A 198 18.06 -6.67 11.20
N SER A 199 17.77 -5.36 11.14
CA SER A 199 16.52 -4.82 11.69
C SER A 199 15.23 -5.31 11.02
N PHE A 200 15.30 -5.78 9.76
CA PHE A 200 14.17 -6.38 9.04
C PHE A 200 14.12 -7.90 9.15
N GLN A 201 15.19 -8.53 9.65
CA GLN A 201 15.25 -9.97 9.92
C GLN A 201 14.78 -10.33 11.32
N ASP A 202 14.32 -9.35 12.10
CA ASP A 202 13.76 -9.53 13.43
C ASP A 202 12.52 -10.45 13.39
N PRO A 203 12.56 -11.64 13.99
CA PRO A 203 11.44 -12.59 13.96
C PRO A 203 10.14 -12.01 14.50
N SER A 204 10.21 -11.02 15.39
CA SER A 204 9.03 -10.39 15.99
C SER A 204 8.17 -9.60 14.97
N LEU A 205 8.68 -9.34 13.78
CA LEU A 205 7.94 -8.69 12.68
C LEU A 205 7.00 -9.66 11.94
N TYR A 206 7.25 -10.95 12.07
CA TYR A 206 6.65 -11.97 11.22
C TYR A 206 5.73 -12.90 11.98
N THR A 207 4.91 -13.62 11.23
CA THR A 207 4.04 -14.68 11.74
C THR A 207 4.88 -15.83 12.28
N SER A 208 4.37 -16.52 13.30
CA SER A 208 5.07 -17.61 13.97
C SER A 208 5.15 -18.91 13.16
N TRP A 209 4.30 -19.07 12.14
CA TRP A 209 4.21 -20.30 11.35
C TRP A 209 5.15 -20.32 10.12
N LEU A 210 5.78 -19.18 9.78
CA LEU A 210 6.74 -19.09 8.69
C LEU A 210 8.16 -18.93 9.22
N ASN A 211 9.13 -19.55 8.53
CA ASN A 211 10.54 -19.37 8.88
C ASN A 211 10.96 -17.91 8.59
N PRO A 212 11.49 -17.16 9.57
CA PRO A 212 11.90 -15.78 9.37
C PRO A 212 12.95 -15.58 8.27
N GLN A 213 13.75 -16.60 7.95
CA GLN A 213 14.73 -16.53 6.86
C GLN A 213 14.08 -16.54 5.47
N GLU A 214 12.92 -17.15 5.34
CA GLU A 214 12.13 -17.19 4.09
C GLU A 214 11.17 -16.00 4.00
N ALA A 215 10.80 -15.42 5.15
CA ALA A 215 9.87 -14.29 5.24
C ALA A 215 10.50 -12.95 4.79
N PHE A 216 11.82 -12.85 4.69
CA PHE A 216 12.51 -11.63 4.31
C PHE A 216 13.50 -11.84 3.17
N ASN A 217 13.38 -10.99 2.15
CA ASN A 217 14.34 -10.91 1.05
C ASN A 217 14.73 -9.45 0.78
N ALA A 218 15.90 -9.24 0.20
CA ALA A 218 16.37 -7.91 -0.17
C ALA A 218 17.01 -7.90 -1.55
N TRP A 219 16.64 -6.91 -2.36
CA TRP A 219 17.25 -6.64 -3.66
C TRP A 219 18.05 -5.35 -3.59
N LYS A 220 19.23 -5.34 -4.16
CA LYS A 220 20.16 -4.22 -4.09
C LYS A 220 20.63 -3.81 -5.49
N THR A 221 20.74 -2.50 -5.72
CA THR A 221 21.38 -1.96 -6.93
C THR A 221 22.08 -0.64 -6.61
N PRO A 222 23.32 -0.43 -7.10
CA PRO A 222 24.03 0.84 -6.93
C PRO A 222 23.45 1.96 -7.80
N ARG A 223 22.52 1.65 -8.71
CA ARG A 223 21.89 2.65 -9.57
C ARG A 223 20.90 3.49 -8.78
N ALA A 224 21.09 4.79 -8.80
CA ALA A 224 20.14 5.74 -8.24
C ALA A 224 18.79 5.68 -8.95
N PHE A 225 17.70 5.95 -8.22
CA PHE A 225 16.35 5.96 -8.74
C PHE A 225 15.74 7.35 -8.61
N ASN A 226 15.19 7.88 -9.70
CA ASN A 226 14.47 9.16 -9.75
C ASN A 226 15.20 10.33 -9.06
N LYS A 227 16.51 10.49 -9.34
CA LYS A 227 17.38 11.53 -8.78
C LYS A 227 17.66 11.44 -7.28
N TYR A 228 17.12 10.46 -6.55
CA TYR A 228 17.48 10.20 -5.17
C TYR A 228 18.85 9.51 -5.10
N GLU A 229 19.80 10.08 -4.34
CA GLU A 229 21.10 9.43 -4.12
C GLU A 229 20.95 8.05 -3.48
N LYS A 230 19.99 7.94 -2.55
CA LYS A 230 19.62 6.70 -1.85
C LYS A 230 18.10 6.62 -1.72
N SER A 231 17.52 5.49 -2.05
CA SER A 231 16.10 5.22 -1.89
C SER A 231 15.85 3.77 -1.50
N ALA A 232 14.79 3.56 -0.75
CA ALA A 232 14.35 2.24 -0.32
C ALA A 232 12.86 2.07 -0.61
N ALA A 233 12.48 0.88 -1.07
CA ALA A 233 11.09 0.48 -1.23
C ALA A 233 10.87 -0.85 -0.50
N LEU A 234 9.72 -0.99 0.14
CA LEU A 234 9.32 -2.18 0.88
C LEU A 234 7.99 -2.67 0.33
N VAL A 235 7.99 -3.86 -0.24
CA VAL A 235 6.75 -4.59 -0.54
C VAL A 235 6.49 -5.55 0.59
N SER A 236 5.31 -5.48 1.18
CA SER A 236 4.95 -6.30 2.33
C SER A 236 3.63 -7.02 2.12
N ASN A 237 3.61 -8.30 2.45
CA ASN A 237 2.40 -9.07 2.68
C ASN A 237 2.14 -9.04 4.20
N SER A 238 1.13 -8.29 4.63
CA SER A 238 0.90 -7.98 6.05
C SER A 238 -0.55 -7.55 6.31
N GLN A 239 -0.88 -7.29 7.54
CA GLN A 239 -2.21 -6.84 7.99
C GLN A 239 -2.58 -5.41 7.54
N PHE A 240 -1.83 -4.78 6.63
CA PHE A 240 -1.95 -3.36 6.30
C PHE A 240 -3.33 -2.94 5.75
N LEU A 241 -4.04 -3.85 5.08
CA LEU A 241 -5.34 -3.57 4.46
C LEU A 241 -6.56 -3.88 5.34
N LEU A 242 -6.38 -4.42 6.55
CA LEU A 242 -7.52 -4.83 7.38
C LEU A 242 -8.53 -3.71 7.60
N LYS A 243 -8.07 -2.53 8.05
CA LYS A 243 -8.96 -1.38 8.28
C LYS A 243 -9.67 -0.87 7.03
N PRO A 244 -8.98 -0.66 5.89
CA PRO A 244 -9.63 -0.28 4.63
C PRO A 244 -10.65 -1.31 4.15
N LEU A 245 -10.33 -2.60 4.18
CA LEU A 245 -11.22 -3.67 3.76
C LEU A 245 -12.47 -3.74 4.63
N ASP A 246 -12.31 -3.79 5.94
CA ASP A 246 -13.42 -3.82 6.90
C ASP A 246 -14.36 -2.61 6.72
N SER A 247 -13.79 -1.41 6.50
CA SER A 247 -14.58 -0.21 6.21
C SER A 247 -15.37 -0.31 4.90
N ILE A 248 -14.78 -0.86 3.84
CA ILE A 248 -15.44 -1.02 2.53
C ILE A 248 -16.55 -2.06 2.63
N VAL A 249 -16.24 -3.23 3.21
CA VAL A 249 -17.20 -4.33 3.40
C VAL A 249 -18.36 -3.88 4.27
N GLY A 250 -18.10 -3.27 5.42
CA GLY A 250 -19.16 -2.78 6.33
C GLY A 250 -20.08 -1.73 5.70
N LYS A 251 -19.53 -0.78 4.92
CA LYS A 251 -20.35 0.20 4.19
C LYS A 251 -21.18 -0.44 3.08
N ALA A 252 -20.60 -1.38 2.32
CA ALA A 252 -21.31 -2.11 1.30
C ALA A 252 -22.43 -2.98 1.90
N TRP A 253 -22.15 -3.65 3.01
CA TRP A 253 -23.13 -4.47 3.74
C TRP A 253 -24.32 -3.65 4.24
N ASN A 254 -24.10 -2.46 4.80
CA ASN A 254 -25.18 -1.57 5.23
C ASN A 254 -26.08 -1.14 4.05
N MET A 255 -25.51 -0.93 2.87
CA MET A 255 -26.28 -0.65 1.65
C MET A 255 -27.05 -1.89 1.18
N PHE A 256 -26.43 -3.07 1.27
CA PHE A 256 -27.03 -4.35 0.86
C PHE A 256 -28.21 -4.71 1.77
N ALA A 257 -28.05 -4.60 3.08
CA ALA A 257 -29.13 -4.87 4.05
C ALA A 257 -30.38 -3.98 3.83
N SER A 258 -30.17 -2.75 3.35
CA SER A 258 -31.27 -1.84 2.97
C SER A 258 -31.76 -2.04 1.53
N LYS A 259 -31.22 -3.01 0.79
CA LYS A 259 -31.47 -3.26 -0.64
C LYS A 259 -31.28 -2.03 -1.55
N ALA A 260 -30.44 -1.08 -1.10
CA ALA A 260 -30.18 0.16 -1.82
C ALA A 260 -29.43 -0.13 -3.13
N TYR A 261 -29.93 0.41 -4.24
CA TYR A 261 -29.32 0.36 -5.58
C TYR A 261 -29.10 -1.03 -6.19
N LEU A 262 -29.52 -2.15 -5.58
CA LEU A 262 -29.35 -3.51 -6.12
C LEU A 262 -29.98 -3.67 -7.51
N HIS A 263 -31.14 -3.03 -7.74
CA HIS A 263 -31.83 -3.04 -9.02
C HIS A 263 -30.99 -2.53 -10.20
N GLN A 264 -29.92 -1.76 -9.94
CA GLN A 264 -29.00 -1.30 -10.98
C GLN A 264 -28.09 -2.44 -11.46
N TYR A 265 -27.74 -3.36 -10.58
CA TYR A 265 -26.87 -4.51 -10.84
C TYR A 265 -27.64 -5.67 -11.46
N THR A 266 -28.86 -5.93 -11.00
CA THR A 266 -29.72 -7.00 -11.55
C THR A 266 -30.05 -6.80 -13.02
N LYS A 267 -30.09 -5.56 -13.51
CA LYS A 267 -30.22 -5.24 -14.95
C LYS A 267 -29.06 -5.79 -15.79
N PHE A 268 -27.89 -6.00 -15.19
CA PHE A 268 -26.70 -6.53 -15.84
C PHE A 268 -26.40 -7.98 -15.46
N GLY A 269 -27.36 -8.66 -14.82
CA GLY A 269 -27.26 -10.08 -14.50
C GLY A 269 -26.57 -10.40 -13.17
N ILE A 270 -26.17 -9.38 -12.37
CA ILE A 270 -25.58 -9.61 -11.03
C ILE A 270 -26.75 -9.72 -10.03
N GLN A 271 -26.86 -10.86 -9.36
CA GLN A 271 -27.93 -11.18 -8.41
C GLN A 271 -27.51 -10.92 -6.95
N GLU A 272 -28.47 -11.05 -6.01
CA GLU A 272 -28.17 -10.90 -4.57
C GLU A 272 -27.16 -11.95 -4.09
N GLU A 273 -27.22 -13.16 -4.63
CA GLU A 273 -26.32 -14.27 -4.33
C GLU A 273 -24.85 -13.93 -4.69
N ASP A 274 -24.60 -13.27 -5.83
CA ASP A 274 -23.25 -12.85 -6.24
C ASP A 274 -22.64 -11.87 -5.23
N PHE A 275 -23.45 -10.99 -4.65
CA PHE A 275 -23.00 -10.10 -3.58
C PHE A 275 -22.65 -10.85 -2.30
N LEU A 276 -23.48 -11.82 -1.90
CA LEU A 276 -23.25 -12.63 -0.69
C LEU A 276 -21.96 -13.45 -0.82
N ASP A 277 -21.70 -14.03 -1.98
CA ASP A 277 -20.45 -14.75 -2.26
C ASP A 277 -19.24 -13.82 -2.18
N CYS A 278 -19.35 -12.60 -2.72
CA CYS A 278 -18.28 -11.61 -2.63
C CYS A 278 -18.04 -11.13 -1.20
N PHE A 279 -19.09 -10.90 -0.41
CA PHE A 279 -18.96 -10.56 1.01
C PHE A 279 -18.29 -11.68 1.78
N THR A 280 -18.75 -12.92 1.61
CA THR A 280 -18.17 -14.10 2.27
C THR A 280 -16.69 -14.23 1.96
N THR A 281 -16.29 -14.07 0.70
CA THR A 281 -14.89 -14.10 0.28
C THR A 281 -14.05 -13.05 1.02
N LEU A 282 -14.50 -11.78 1.03
CA LEU A 282 -13.72 -10.71 1.66
C LEU A 282 -13.71 -10.81 3.18
N GLU A 283 -14.79 -11.28 3.81
CA GLU A 283 -14.82 -11.56 5.25
C GLU A 283 -13.86 -12.70 5.64
N GLN A 284 -13.77 -13.75 4.83
CA GLN A 284 -12.76 -14.80 5.00
C GLN A 284 -11.35 -14.24 4.92
N VAL A 285 -11.06 -13.41 3.90
CA VAL A 285 -9.75 -12.74 3.77
C VAL A 285 -9.43 -11.88 5.00
N ILE A 286 -10.38 -11.06 5.45
CA ILE A 286 -10.22 -10.23 6.66
C ILE A 286 -9.94 -11.11 7.87
N SER A 287 -10.69 -12.19 8.05
CA SER A 287 -10.50 -13.15 9.15
C SER A 287 -9.12 -13.80 9.10
N SER A 288 -8.67 -14.28 7.94
CA SER A 288 -7.35 -14.91 7.78
C SER A 288 -6.22 -13.94 8.13
N TYR A 289 -6.26 -12.69 7.63
CA TYR A 289 -5.26 -11.68 7.98
C TYR A 289 -5.35 -11.18 9.42
N THR A 290 -6.51 -11.22 10.06
CA THR A 290 -6.67 -10.82 11.46
C THR A 290 -6.01 -11.82 12.41
N ASN A 291 -5.98 -13.09 12.04
CA ASN A 291 -5.45 -14.20 12.84
C ASN A 291 -3.94 -14.45 12.61
N LEU A 292 -3.23 -13.55 11.95
CA LEU A 292 -1.75 -13.59 11.81
C LEU A 292 -1.04 -13.33 13.19
#